data_ae21f18e5f4262de5fec85429a6b5d37
#
_entry.id   ae21f18e5f4262de5fec85429a6b5d37
#
_cell.length_a   1.000
_cell.length_b   1.000
_cell.length_c   1.000
_cell.angle_alpha   90.00
_cell.angle_beta   90.00
_cell.angle_gamma   90.00
#
_symmetry.space_group_name_H-M   'P 1'
#
loop_
_entity.id
_entity.type
_entity.pdbx_description
1 polymer ?
#
loop_
_entity_poly.entity_id
_entity_poly.type
_entity_poly.pdbx_seq_one_letter_code
_entity_poly.pdbx_strand_id
1 'polypeptide(L)'
;MVEHAKQALLTLAAGKCLTAKEAITRQMNELRDRLAATAATELERLLVDRVCLCWLAVNHADIDLAQKLLANPGASPAGQAAQKRLDAAHQRFITATKALATLQKLVRPAPSPVDFLSRPVAETGTRTPAKPAPEAPPQRCERVSALADLPGVVN
;
A
#
# COMPACT_ATOMS: atom_id res chain seq x y z
N MET A 1 12.75 20.22 7.57
CA MET A 1 11.28 20.30 7.71
C MET A 1 10.58 18.95 7.55
N VAL A 2 10.90 18.16 6.52
CA VAL A 2 10.27 16.84 6.26
C VAL A 2 10.42 15.89 7.46
N GLU A 3 11.59 15.80 8.09
CA GLU A 3 11.83 14.94 9.24
C GLU A 3 10.99 15.29 10.47
N HIS A 4 10.78 16.58 10.75
CA HIS A 4 9.90 16.99 11.86
C HIS A 4 8.45 16.58 11.63
N ALA A 5 7.93 16.78 10.41
CA ALA A 5 6.59 16.35 10.04
C ALA A 5 6.43 14.82 10.13
N LYS A 6 7.44 14.07 9.68
CA LYS A 6 7.52 12.62 9.79
C LYS A 6 7.46 12.16 11.24
N GLN A 7 8.31 12.71 12.11
CA GLN A 7 8.35 12.35 13.52
C GLN A 7 7.04 12.67 14.25
N ALA A 8 6.44 13.83 13.96
CA ALA A 8 5.14 14.19 14.53
C ALA A 8 4.04 13.19 14.13
N LEU A 9 3.94 12.86 12.84
CA LEU A 9 2.96 11.88 12.33
C LEU A 9 3.22 10.48 12.86
N LEU A 10 4.48 10.03 12.97
CA LEU A 10 4.82 8.74 13.58
C LEU A 10 4.40 8.67 15.05
N THR A 11 4.62 9.75 15.79
CA THR A 11 4.21 9.82 17.20
C THR A 11 2.69 9.80 17.34
N LEU A 12 1.96 10.48 16.44
CA LEU A 12 0.50 10.47 16.42
C LEU A 12 -0.04 9.08 16.04
N ALA A 13 0.53 8.43 15.02
CA ALA A 13 0.06 7.14 14.52
C ALA A 13 0.36 5.97 15.48
N ALA A 14 1.54 5.95 16.06
CA ALA A 14 1.99 4.86 16.94
C ALA A 14 1.63 5.10 18.42
N GLY A 15 1.30 6.33 18.81
CA GLY A 15 1.09 6.70 20.20
C GLY A 15 2.33 6.39 21.05
N LYS A 16 2.13 5.68 22.18
CA LYS A 16 3.21 5.25 23.09
C LYS A 16 3.82 3.89 22.75
N CYS A 17 3.31 3.20 21.72
CA CYS A 17 3.75 1.86 21.37
C CYS A 17 5.01 1.91 20.48
N LEU A 18 6.17 1.52 21.05
CA LEU A 18 7.45 1.52 20.31
C LEU A 18 7.47 0.52 19.17
N THR A 19 6.90 -0.67 19.34
CA THR A 19 6.84 -1.70 18.28
C THR A 19 5.98 -1.25 17.11
N ALA A 20 4.85 -0.58 17.37
CA ALA A 20 4.03 0.00 16.31
C ALA A 20 4.78 1.11 15.56
N LYS A 21 5.49 1.97 16.29
CA LYS A 21 6.32 3.04 15.69
C LYS A 21 7.40 2.46 14.77
N GLU A 22 8.08 1.42 15.21
CA GLU A 22 9.12 0.75 14.44
C GLU A 22 8.54 0.07 13.19
N ALA A 23 7.42 -0.64 13.30
CA ALA A 23 6.74 -1.28 12.18
C ALA A 23 6.31 -0.27 11.12
N ILE A 24 5.66 0.83 11.52
CA ILE A 24 5.24 1.91 10.61
C ILE A 24 6.46 2.56 9.95
N THR A 25 7.53 2.80 10.71
CA THR A 25 8.78 3.38 10.18
C THR A 25 9.40 2.47 9.11
N ARG A 26 9.43 1.16 9.35
CA ARG A 26 9.93 0.16 8.39
C ARG A 26 9.12 0.19 7.10
N GLN A 27 7.79 0.09 7.20
CA GLN A 27 6.91 0.12 6.02
C GLN A 27 7.06 1.42 5.21
N MET A 28 7.19 2.56 5.90
CA MET A 28 7.39 3.83 5.23
C MET A 28 8.74 3.90 4.51
N ASN A 29 9.82 3.40 5.12
CA ASN A 29 11.13 3.35 4.49
C ASN A 29 11.13 2.40 3.28
N GLU A 30 10.52 1.22 3.38
CA GLU A 30 10.36 0.30 2.26
C GLU A 30 9.57 0.92 1.10
N LEU A 31 8.52 1.68 1.39
CA LEU A 31 7.77 2.42 0.38
C LEU A 31 8.64 3.49 -0.28
N ARG A 32 9.37 4.25 0.54
CA ARG A 32 10.30 5.28 0.06
C ARG A 32 11.36 4.71 -0.85
N ASP A 33 12.01 3.61 -0.45
CA ASP A 33 13.08 2.97 -1.21
C ASP A 33 12.58 2.45 -2.56
N ARG A 34 11.40 1.81 -2.58
CA ARG A 34 10.77 1.35 -3.83
C ARG A 34 10.46 2.51 -4.78
N LEU A 35 9.93 3.62 -4.27
CA LEU A 35 9.62 4.79 -5.10
C LEU A 35 10.89 5.54 -5.52
N ALA A 36 11.88 5.65 -4.63
CA ALA A 36 13.15 6.33 -4.90
C ALA A 36 13.99 5.59 -5.95
N ALA A 37 13.90 4.26 -6.03
CA ALA A 37 14.57 3.46 -7.05
C ALA A 37 14.18 3.86 -8.48
N THR A 38 12.99 4.45 -8.65
CA THR A 38 12.50 4.94 -9.94
C THR A 38 12.73 6.44 -10.16
N ALA A 39 13.19 7.16 -9.14
CA ALA A 39 13.38 8.61 -9.19
C ALA A 39 14.73 8.97 -9.81
N ALA A 40 14.70 9.64 -10.96
CA ALA A 40 15.88 10.09 -11.69
C ALA A 40 16.34 11.50 -11.27
N THR A 41 15.40 12.34 -10.83
CA THR A 41 15.64 13.77 -10.52
C THR A 41 15.42 14.07 -9.04
N GLU A 42 16.00 15.17 -8.57
CA GLU A 42 15.80 15.66 -7.20
C GLU A 42 14.34 16.04 -6.94
N LEU A 43 13.66 16.57 -7.94
CA LEU A 43 12.24 16.92 -7.83
C LEU A 43 11.36 15.66 -7.65
N GLU A 44 11.69 14.55 -8.33
CA GLU A 44 11.03 13.28 -8.10
C GLU A 44 11.26 12.78 -6.68
N ARG A 45 12.46 12.90 -6.13
CA ARG A 45 12.77 12.51 -4.74
C ARG A 45 11.96 13.33 -3.73
N LEU A 46 11.81 14.63 -3.94
CA LEU A 46 10.96 15.48 -3.10
C LEU A 46 9.47 15.05 -3.17
N LEU A 47 8.99 14.67 -4.35
CA LEU A 47 7.62 14.13 -4.50
C LEU A 47 7.48 12.74 -3.87
N VAL A 48 8.49 11.88 -3.93
CA VAL A 48 8.52 10.60 -3.20
C VAL A 48 8.37 10.84 -1.70
N ASP A 49 9.14 11.75 -1.12
CA ASP A 49 9.02 12.10 0.30
C ASP A 49 7.61 12.62 0.63
N ARG A 50 7.02 13.44 -0.26
CA ARG A 50 5.66 13.93 -0.09
C ARG A 50 4.63 12.81 -0.13
N VAL A 51 4.75 11.85 -1.05
CA VAL A 51 3.88 10.66 -1.14
C VAL A 51 3.97 9.85 0.15
N CYS A 52 5.18 9.59 0.67
CA CYS A 52 5.37 8.85 1.93
C CYS A 52 4.73 9.56 3.13
N LEU A 53 4.84 10.88 3.24
CA LEU A 53 4.16 11.64 4.29
C LEU A 53 2.64 11.60 4.16
N CYS A 54 2.11 11.71 2.95
CA CYS A 54 0.67 11.60 2.72
C CYS A 54 0.15 10.20 3.04
N TRP A 55 0.90 9.15 2.67
CA TRP A 55 0.59 7.77 3.05
C TRP A 55 0.51 7.59 4.57
N LEU A 56 1.47 8.13 5.32
CA LEU A 56 1.46 8.09 6.78
C LEU A 56 0.25 8.83 7.37
N ALA A 57 -0.12 9.98 6.79
CA ALA A 57 -1.28 10.74 7.22
C ALA A 57 -2.61 9.99 6.99
N VAL A 58 -2.73 9.23 5.88
CA VAL A 58 -3.90 8.38 5.61
C VAL A 58 -3.98 7.28 6.68
N ASN A 59 -2.89 6.53 6.91
CA ASN A 59 -2.87 5.46 7.92
C ASN A 59 -3.25 5.98 9.33
N HIS A 60 -2.75 7.16 9.71
CA HIS A 60 -3.13 7.78 10.98
C HIS A 60 -4.62 8.12 11.02
N ALA A 61 -5.18 8.67 9.94
CA ALA A 61 -6.59 9.03 9.87
C ALA A 61 -7.51 7.79 9.89
N ASP A 62 -7.10 6.68 9.28
CA ASP A 62 -7.79 5.38 9.34
C ASP A 62 -7.85 4.86 10.78
N ILE A 63 -6.73 4.91 11.50
CA ILE A 63 -6.65 4.49 12.91
C ILE A 63 -7.55 5.38 13.78
N ASP A 64 -7.50 6.72 13.60
CA ASP A 64 -8.35 7.66 14.35
C ASP A 64 -9.85 7.40 14.11
N LEU A 65 -10.23 7.15 12.86
CA LEU A 65 -11.61 6.79 12.51
C LEU A 65 -12.03 5.48 13.17
N ALA A 66 -11.21 4.42 13.05
CA ALA A 66 -11.50 3.13 13.64
C ALA A 66 -11.69 3.21 15.16
N GLN A 67 -10.82 3.95 15.86
CA GLN A 67 -10.92 4.17 17.31
C GLN A 67 -12.22 4.90 17.70
N LYS A 68 -12.64 5.89 16.92
CA LYS A 68 -13.88 6.63 17.18
C LYS A 68 -15.13 5.80 16.93
N LEU A 69 -15.12 4.94 15.92
CA LEU A 69 -16.23 4.01 15.65
C LEU A 69 -16.33 2.94 16.74
N LEU A 70 -15.20 2.45 17.25
CA LEU A 70 -15.19 1.50 18.37
C LEU A 70 -15.71 2.14 19.69
N ALA A 71 -15.32 3.40 19.93
CA ALA A 71 -15.77 4.12 21.13
C ALA A 71 -17.26 4.49 21.10
N ASN A 72 -17.79 4.78 19.91
CA ASN A 72 -19.18 5.19 19.70
C ASN A 72 -19.72 4.57 18.39
N PRO A 73 -20.38 3.39 18.46
CA PRO A 73 -20.86 2.67 17.28
C PRO A 73 -21.99 3.36 16.48
N GLY A 74 -22.43 4.56 16.90
CA GLY A 74 -23.45 5.33 16.20
C GLY A 74 -22.88 6.49 15.39
N ALA A 75 -23.77 7.20 14.67
CA ALA A 75 -23.41 8.40 13.91
C ALA A 75 -23.03 9.56 14.84
N SER A 76 -21.80 9.56 15.37
CA SER A 76 -21.32 10.60 16.26
C SER A 76 -20.70 11.77 15.48
N PRO A 77 -20.80 13.03 15.95
CA PRO A 77 -20.12 14.15 15.33
C PRO A 77 -18.58 13.96 15.23
N ALA A 78 -18.01 13.27 16.22
CA ALA A 78 -16.58 12.93 16.24
C ALA A 78 -16.19 11.93 15.14
N GLY A 79 -17.05 10.92 14.88
CA GLY A 79 -16.87 9.98 13.79
C GLY A 79 -16.95 10.66 12.42
N GLN A 80 -17.95 11.54 12.24
CA GLN A 80 -18.08 12.33 11.01
C GLN A 80 -16.88 13.25 10.76
N ALA A 81 -16.35 13.89 11.82
CA ALA A 81 -15.15 14.73 11.70
C ALA A 81 -13.91 13.89 11.35
N ALA A 82 -13.78 12.67 11.91
CA ALA A 82 -12.70 11.75 11.57
C ALA A 82 -12.81 11.29 10.10
N GLN A 83 -14.02 10.96 9.63
CA GLN A 83 -14.25 10.62 8.22
C GLN A 83 -13.83 11.74 7.27
N LYS A 84 -14.21 12.98 7.55
CA LYS A 84 -13.78 14.14 6.74
C LYS A 84 -12.26 14.32 6.71
N ARG A 85 -11.56 14.03 7.82
CA ARG A 85 -10.10 14.07 7.87
C ARG A 85 -9.48 12.98 7.01
N LEU A 86 -10.04 11.78 7.05
CA LEU A 86 -9.61 10.66 6.21
C LEU A 86 -9.79 10.99 4.73
N ASP A 87 -10.95 11.49 4.34
CA ASP A 87 -11.23 11.89 2.96
C ASP A 87 -10.23 12.96 2.47
N ALA A 88 -9.95 13.97 3.31
CA ALA A 88 -8.97 15.01 3.00
C ALA A 88 -7.54 14.46 2.89
N ALA A 89 -7.14 13.51 3.76
CA ALA A 89 -5.85 12.86 3.70
C ALA A 89 -5.71 12.02 2.42
N HIS A 90 -6.74 11.26 2.07
CA HIS A 90 -6.82 10.46 0.83
C HIS A 90 -6.67 11.34 -0.42
N GLN A 91 -7.39 12.46 -0.49
CA GLN A 91 -7.28 13.39 -1.62
C GLN A 91 -5.86 13.95 -1.78
N ARG A 92 -5.20 14.30 -0.67
CA ARG A 92 -3.79 14.74 -0.69
C ARG A 92 -2.85 13.64 -1.18
N PHE A 93 -3.06 12.41 -0.74
CA PHE A 93 -2.27 11.25 -1.18
C PHE A 93 -2.44 11.00 -2.68
N ILE A 94 -3.68 10.96 -3.20
CA ILE A 94 -3.97 10.79 -4.62
C ILE A 94 -3.34 11.93 -5.44
N THR A 95 -3.43 13.18 -4.96
CA THR A 95 -2.85 14.33 -5.65
C THR A 95 -1.32 14.22 -5.72
N ALA A 96 -0.65 13.84 -4.62
CA ALA A 96 0.79 13.67 -4.59
C ALA A 96 1.25 12.52 -5.52
N THR A 97 0.53 11.42 -5.54
CA THR A 97 0.82 10.26 -6.41
C THR A 97 0.66 10.61 -7.89
N LYS A 98 -0.41 11.32 -8.23
CA LYS A 98 -0.63 11.83 -9.60
C LYS A 98 0.47 12.78 -10.03
N ALA A 99 0.90 13.70 -9.16
CA ALA A 99 1.99 14.62 -9.44
C ALA A 99 3.30 13.89 -9.73
N LEU A 100 3.65 12.89 -8.92
CA LEU A 100 4.83 12.06 -9.15
C LEU A 100 4.74 11.31 -10.49
N ALA A 101 3.62 10.67 -10.78
CA ALA A 101 3.41 9.94 -12.03
C ALA A 101 3.48 10.85 -13.26
N THR A 102 2.94 12.09 -13.15
CA THR A 102 3.00 13.07 -14.22
C THR A 102 4.43 13.53 -14.47
N LEU A 103 5.19 13.82 -13.40
CA LEU A 103 6.58 14.22 -13.53
C LEU A 103 7.43 13.10 -14.15
N GLN A 104 7.23 11.85 -13.73
CA GLN A 104 7.93 10.70 -14.30
C GLN A 104 7.64 10.52 -15.80
N LYS A 105 6.42 10.82 -16.25
CA LYS A 105 6.07 10.80 -17.69
C LYS A 105 6.76 11.91 -18.46
N LEU A 106 6.92 13.08 -17.85
CA LEU A 106 7.58 14.23 -18.49
C LEU A 106 9.10 14.06 -18.58
N VAL A 107 9.71 13.49 -17.54
CA VAL A 107 11.16 13.29 -17.47
C VAL A 107 11.60 12.09 -18.33
N ARG A 108 10.76 11.09 -18.49
CA ARG A 108 11.03 9.93 -19.35
C ARG A 108 10.23 10.11 -20.65
N PRO A 109 10.86 10.63 -21.71
CA PRO A 109 10.19 10.73 -23.00
C PRO A 109 9.69 9.34 -23.42
N ALA A 110 8.47 9.29 -23.91
CA ALA A 110 7.94 8.04 -24.49
C ALA A 110 8.94 7.53 -25.54
N PRO A 111 9.22 6.21 -25.58
CA PRO A 111 10.11 5.68 -26.60
C PRO A 111 9.60 6.12 -27.98
N SER A 112 10.52 6.68 -28.77
CA SER A 112 10.20 7.16 -30.10
C SER A 112 9.64 6.00 -30.94
N PRO A 113 8.74 6.23 -31.89
CA PRO A 113 8.30 5.19 -32.84
C PRO A 113 9.49 4.46 -33.51
N VAL A 114 10.62 5.16 -33.68
CA VAL A 114 11.85 4.60 -34.23
C VAL A 114 12.51 3.60 -33.28
N ASP A 115 12.40 3.78 -31.96
CA ASP A 115 12.93 2.84 -30.97
C ASP A 115 12.18 1.51 -30.99
N PHE A 116 10.89 1.52 -31.34
CA PHE A 116 10.12 0.28 -31.54
C PHE A 116 10.59 -0.49 -32.79
N LEU A 117 11.00 0.21 -33.84
CA LEU A 117 11.51 -0.41 -35.06
C LEU A 117 12.96 -0.90 -34.91
N SER A 118 13.72 -0.30 -33.99
CA SER A 118 15.12 -0.66 -33.71
C SER A 118 15.25 -1.78 -32.67
N ARG A 119 14.15 -2.19 -32.04
CA ARG A 119 14.19 -3.27 -31.05
C ARG A 119 14.41 -4.58 -31.81
N PRO A 120 15.56 -5.28 -31.63
CA PRO A 120 15.75 -6.58 -32.25
C PRO A 120 14.57 -7.47 -31.83
N VAL A 121 13.84 -7.99 -32.79
CA VAL A 121 12.83 -9.01 -32.56
C VAL A 121 13.58 -10.14 -31.88
N ALA A 122 13.35 -10.32 -30.56
CA ALA A 122 13.86 -11.49 -29.87
C ALA A 122 13.30 -12.68 -30.66
N GLU A 123 14.23 -13.39 -31.34
CA GLU A 123 13.88 -14.60 -32.06
C GLU A 123 13.06 -15.46 -31.10
N THR A 124 11.81 -15.67 -31.42
CA THR A 124 10.93 -16.61 -30.75
C THR A 124 11.61 -17.96 -30.89
N GLY A 125 12.46 -18.24 -29.86
CA GLY A 125 13.09 -19.56 -29.71
C GLY A 125 11.99 -20.59 -29.84
N THR A 126 12.15 -21.42 -30.84
CA THR A 126 11.34 -22.59 -31.18
C THR A 126 10.91 -23.28 -29.90
N ARG A 127 9.65 -23.10 -29.52
CA ARG A 127 9.03 -23.81 -28.44
C ARG A 127 8.99 -25.28 -28.81
N THR A 128 9.98 -26.04 -28.42
CA THR A 128 9.91 -27.50 -28.41
C THR A 128 8.68 -27.88 -27.60
N PRO A 129 7.73 -28.66 -28.16
CA PRO A 129 6.55 -29.05 -27.41
C PRO A 129 6.99 -29.88 -26.22
N ALA A 130 6.81 -29.33 -25.01
CA ALA A 130 7.05 -30.05 -23.77
C ALA A 130 6.11 -31.27 -23.72
N LYS A 131 6.74 -32.45 -23.60
CA LYS A 131 6.08 -33.72 -23.34
C LYS A 131 5.10 -33.55 -22.17
N PRO A 132 3.84 -34.00 -22.27
CA PRO A 132 2.89 -33.86 -21.18
C PRO A 132 3.40 -34.61 -19.94
N ALA A 133 3.47 -33.91 -18.81
CA ALA A 133 3.77 -34.47 -17.51
C ALA A 133 2.63 -35.42 -17.10
N PRO A 134 2.93 -36.52 -16.40
CA PRO A 134 1.91 -37.45 -15.93
C PRO A 134 0.98 -36.78 -14.92
N GLU A 135 -0.29 -36.98 -15.16
CA GLU A 135 -1.43 -36.48 -14.38
C GLU A 135 -1.32 -36.96 -12.93
N ALA A 136 -1.22 -36.01 -11.98
CA ALA A 136 -1.24 -36.33 -10.56
C ALA A 136 -2.67 -36.72 -10.15
N PRO A 137 -2.86 -37.72 -9.28
CA PRO A 137 -4.18 -38.18 -8.87
C PRO A 137 -4.92 -37.09 -8.07
N PRO A 138 -6.26 -37.04 -8.14
CA PRO A 138 -7.06 -36.00 -7.49
C PRO A 138 -6.96 -36.16 -5.97
N GLN A 139 -6.48 -35.12 -5.29
CA GLN A 139 -6.52 -35.03 -3.84
C GLN A 139 -7.98 -34.89 -3.40
N ARG A 140 -8.46 -35.92 -2.75
CA ARG A 140 -9.76 -36.01 -2.10
C ARG A 140 -9.78 -35.00 -0.95
N CYS A 141 -10.60 -33.95 -1.07
CA CYS A 141 -10.92 -33.08 0.04
C CYS A 141 -11.69 -33.89 1.10
N GLU A 142 -11.00 -34.29 2.16
CA GLU A 142 -11.67 -34.76 3.37
C GLU A 142 -12.36 -33.56 4.03
N ARG A 143 -13.70 -33.59 3.96
CA ARG A 143 -14.57 -32.75 4.78
C ARG A 143 -14.31 -33.11 6.24
N VAL A 144 -13.68 -32.20 6.97
CA VAL A 144 -13.64 -32.27 8.42
C VAL A 144 -15.01 -31.84 8.94
N SER A 145 -15.88 -32.85 9.14
CA SER A 145 -17.09 -32.75 9.96
C SER A 145 -16.65 -32.89 11.42
N ALA A 146 -16.41 -31.79 12.10
CA ALA A 146 -16.24 -31.74 13.54
C ALA A 146 -16.87 -30.46 14.07
N LEU A 147 -18.20 -30.44 14.08
CA LEU A 147 -18.98 -29.47 14.85
C LEU A 147 -20.11 -30.21 15.56
N ALA A 148 -19.75 -31.01 16.54
CA ALA A 148 -20.70 -31.55 17.52
C ALA A 148 -19.90 -31.88 18.77
N ASP A 149 -19.84 -30.95 19.72
CA ASP A 149 -19.82 -31.19 21.15
C ASP A 149 -19.54 -29.87 21.88
N LEU A 150 -20.61 -29.11 22.13
CA LEU A 150 -20.61 -28.12 23.19
C LEU A 150 -21.51 -28.67 24.31
N PRO A 151 -20.96 -29.02 25.49
CA PRO A 151 -21.80 -29.37 26.63
C PRO A 151 -22.48 -28.12 27.19
N GLY A 152 -23.76 -28.31 27.57
CA GLY A 152 -24.68 -27.30 28.03
C GLY A 152 -24.19 -26.49 29.22
N VAL A 153 -24.55 -25.21 29.18
CA VAL A 153 -24.65 -24.36 30.34
C VAL A 153 -26.09 -24.41 30.83
N VAL A 154 -26.26 -25.07 31.97
CA VAL A 154 -27.51 -25.07 32.77
C VAL A 154 -27.38 -23.97 33.80
N ASN A 155 -28.43 -23.15 33.92
CA ASN A 155 -28.75 -22.13 34.92
C ASN A 155 -27.97 -20.86 34.95
#